data_61c17dc0d79cf8f3d481800fdb5084f5
#
_entry.id   61c17dc0d79cf8f3d481800fdb5084f5
#
_cell.length_a   1.000
_cell.length_b   1.000
_cell.length_c   1.000
_cell.angle_alpha   90.00
_cell.angle_beta   90.00
_cell.angle_gamma   90.00
#
_symmetry.space_group_name_H-M   'P 1'
#
loop_
_entity.id
_entity.type
_entity.pdbx_description
1 polymer ?
#
loop_
_entity_poly.entity_id
_entity_poly.type
_entity_poly.pdbx_seq_one_letter_code
_entity_poly.pdbx_strand_id
1 'polypeptide(L)'
;MLDTVSFLCYNNHTQEVIIGNFILVMGLSGSGKSYWVNDIVEEGNTIALSSDALRKEFYGDERIQDNPAFIFEQMRIRTLQALKEGKNVAYDATNLSSKRRKALLRQLPKDVYKVCHCIVTPLDKCVENDTKRERQVSESVIIRQLEQFEVPWYDEGWDMIFIIKQFGDAPMKVNLDVMHDCPKYHKPDTIRDHIARVEQAVVLKPDIEQGDREVLLEVAKYHDIGKPYTKTFYDKKGNLGENAHYYNHENVSAYLYMVSRAEESGYENRENIYNDLFIAWLINNHMIIWNNQKKYNSFNEHIKHLLKIFSECDKEGA
;
A
#
# COMPACT_ATOMS: atom_id res chain seq x y z
N MET A 1 -16.97 -21.85 -6.43
CA MET A 1 -15.90 -22.84 -6.59
C MET A 1 -14.74 -22.07 -7.17
N LEU A 2 -13.79 -21.68 -6.36
CA LEU A 2 -12.58 -20.99 -6.78
C LEU A 2 -11.60 -22.05 -7.22
N ASP A 3 -11.25 -22.05 -8.52
CA ASP A 3 -10.27 -22.97 -9.05
C ASP A 3 -8.90 -22.67 -8.44
N THR A 4 -8.38 -23.66 -7.77
CA THR A 4 -7.04 -23.73 -7.19
C THR A 4 -6.00 -23.38 -8.25
N VAL A 5 -5.34 -22.22 -8.12
CA VAL A 5 -4.13 -21.92 -8.87
C VAL A 5 -3.01 -22.81 -8.30
N SER A 6 -2.86 -23.99 -8.88
CA SER A 6 -1.71 -24.86 -8.59
C SER A 6 -0.44 -24.20 -9.09
N PHE A 7 0.38 -23.70 -8.17
CA PHE A 7 1.74 -23.25 -8.45
C PHE A 7 2.59 -24.46 -8.83
N LEU A 8 2.67 -24.76 -10.13
CA LEU A 8 3.63 -25.73 -10.68
C LEU A 8 5.03 -25.08 -10.65
N CYS A 9 5.86 -25.60 -9.75
CA CYS A 9 7.31 -25.37 -9.78
C CYS A 9 7.90 -25.97 -11.05
N TYR A 10 8.59 -25.16 -11.86
CA TYR A 10 9.44 -25.67 -12.94
C TYR A 10 10.76 -26.14 -12.32
N ASN A 11 10.97 -27.46 -12.31
CA ASN A 11 12.21 -28.09 -11.85
C ASN A 11 13.14 -28.37 -13.04
N ASN A 12 14.33 -27.82 -13.01
CA ASN A 12 15.49 -28.30 -13.77
C ASN A 12 16.47 -29.01 -12.82
N HIS A 13 16.91 -30.19 -13.21
CA HIS A 13 17.66 -31.18 -12.42
C HIS A 13 19.04 -30.72 -11.94
N THR A 14 19.14 -30.46 -10.65
CA THR A 14 20.28 -30.70 -9.75
C THR A 14 19.67 -30.86 -8.36
N GLN A 15 20.29 -31.56 -7.39
CA GLN A 15 19.70 -31.75 -6.04
C GLN A 15 19.24 -30.41 -5.44
N GLU A 16 17.99 -30.03 -5.74
CA GLU A 16 17.42 -28.77 -5.34
C GLU A 16 17.03 -28.87 -3.87
N VAL A 17 17.66 -28.02 -3.07
CA VAL A 17 17.16 -27.73 -1.73
C VAL A 17 15.78 -27.10 -1.95
N ILE A 18 14.70 -27.81 -1.63
CA ILE A 18 13.36 -27.28 -1.69
C ILE A 18 13.29 -26.15 -0.67
N ILE A 19 13.27 -24.90 -1.15
CA ILE A 19 13.08 -23.72 -0.32
C ILE A 19 11.61 -23.32 -0.45
N GLY A 20 10.94 -23.07 0.68
CA GLY A 20 9.55 -22.60 0.69
C GLY A 20 9.43 -21.17 0.15
N ASN A 21 8.21 -20.76 -0.16
CA ASN A 21 7.89 -19.39 -0.60
C ASN A 21 7.69 -18.46 0.60
N PHE A 22 8.08 -17.20 0.45
CA PHE A 22 7.81 -16.14 1.43
C PHE A 22 6.63 -15.29 0.95
N ILE A 23 5.55 -15.29 1.72
CA ILE A 23 4.32 -14.54 1.45
C ILE A 23 4.17 -13.49 2.54
N LEU A 24 4.42 -12.22 2.20
CA LEU A 24 4.16 -11.11 3.11
C LEU A 24 2.72 -10.65 2.94
N VAL A 25 1.96 -10.65 4.03
CA VAL A 25 0.60 -10.10 4.06
C VAL A 25 0.65 -8.71 4.67
N MET A 26 0.18 -7.69 3.93
CA MET A 26 0.14 -6.31 4.38
C MET A 26 -1.27 -5.72 4.32
N GLY A 27 -1.54 -4.69 5.12
CA GLY A 27 -2.81 -3.96 5.13
C GLY A 27 -3.11 -3.34 6.50
N LEU A 28 -4.16 -2.52 6.56
CA LEU A 28 -4.59 -1.82 7.77
C LEU A 28 -5.09 -2.78 8.85
N SER A 29 -5.12 -2.35 10.10
CA SER A 29 -5.88 -3.06 11.14
C SER A 29 -7.35 -3.13 10.73
N GLY A 30 -8.00 -4.27 10.97
CA GLY A 30 -9.38 -4.51 10.52
C GLY A 30 -9.55 -4.82 9.03
N SER A 31 -8.48 -4.83 8.21
CA SER A 31 -8.60 -5.09 6.77
C SER A 31 -8.86 -6.54 6.38
N GLY A 32 -8.87 -7.49 7.32
CA GLY A 32 -9.13 -8.91 7.03
C GLY A 32 -7.89 -9.76 6.79
N LYS A 33 -6.67 -9.25 7.03
CA LYS A 33 -5.41 -10.01 6.87
C LYS A 33 -5.46 -11.41 7.51
N SER A 34 -5.95 -11.51 8.74
CA SER A 34 -5.95 -12.79 9.45
C SER A 34 -6.88 -13.83 8.82
N TYR A 35 -7.99 -13.40 8.21
CA TYR A 35 -8.84 -14.31 7.43
C TYR A 35 -8.08 -14.83 6.23
N TRP A 36 -7.46 -13.93 5.46
CA TRP A 36 -6.67 -14.29 4.31
C TRP A 36 -5.48 -15.21 4.65
N VAL A 37 -4.80 -14.95 5.77
CA VAL A 37 -3.71 -15.82 6.25
C VAL A 37 -4.21 -17.21 6.59
N ASN A 38 -5.38 -17.36 7.24
CA ASN A 38 -5.97 -18.66 7.53
C ASN A 38 -6.28 -19.43 6.26
N ASP A 39 -6.87 -18.80 5.25
CA ASP A 39 -7.16 -19.44 3.95
C ASP A 39 -5.86 -19.97 3.30
N ILE A 40 -4.78 -19.17 3.27
CA ILE A 40 -3.48 -19.59 2.72
C ILE A 40 -2.90 -20.78 3.50
N VAL A 41 -3.07 -20.83 4.82
CA VAL A 41 -2.52 -21.90 5.68
C VAL A 41 -3.29 -23.20 5.46
N GLU A 42 -4.61 -23.13 5.27
CA GLU A 42 -5.45 -24.31 5.02
C GLU A 42 -5.17 -24.97 3.66
N GLU A 43 -4.72 -24.20 2.67
CA GLU A 43 -4.45 -24.69 1.31
C GLU A 43 -3.17 -25.53 1.16
N GLY A 44 -2.29 -25.63 2.19
CA GLY A 44 -1.09 -26.43 1.99
C GLY A 44 0.02 -26.33 3.03
N ASN A 45 1.28 -26.49 2.58
CA ASN A 45 2.49 -26.51 3.42
C ASN A 45 2.93 -25.07 3.83
N THR A 46 2.00 -24.30 4.39
CA THR A 46 2.22 -22.89 4.77
C THR A 46 2.06 -22.74 6.29
N ILE A 47 3.01 -22.05 6.92
CA ILE A 47 2.91 -21.64 8.32
C ILE A 47 2.62 -20.16 8.44
N ALA A 48 1.76 -19.78 9.36
CA ALA A 48 1.53 -18.38 9.72
C ALA A 48 2.53 -17.91 10.78
N LEU A 49 3.17 -16.77 10.53
CA LEU A 49 3.98 -16.06 11.51
C LEU A 49 3.39 -14.66 11.72
N SER A 50 2.74 -14.47 12.86
CA SER A 50 2.10 -13.20 13.23
C SER A 50 2.84 -12.52 14.37
N SER A 51 3.03 -11.21 14.24
CA SER A 51 3.63 -10.40 15.32
C SER A 51 2.79 -10.41 16.59
N ASP A 52 1.47 -10.48 16.45
CA ASP A 52 0.55 -10.50 17.59
C ASP A 52 0.56 -11.88 18.26
N ALA A 53 0.59 -12.97 17.49
CA ALA A 53 0.73 -14.32 18.04
C ALA A 53 2.04 -14.51 18.83
N LEU A 54 3.15 -13.96 18.33
CA LEU A 54 4.42 -14.00 19.05
C LEU A 54 4.40 -13.17 20.33
N ARG A 55 3.75 -12.01 20.34
CA ARG A 55 3.56 -11.24 21.58
C ARG A 55 2.78 -12.03 22.61
N LYS A 56 1.69 -12.69 22.19
CA LYS A 56 0.92 -13.56 23.08
C LYS A 56 1.76 -14.70 23.64
N GLU A 57 2.60 -15.32 22.80
CA GLU A 57 3.51 -16.41 23.20
C GLU A 57 4.56 -15.93 24.22
N PHE A 58 5.25 -14.81 23.96
CA PHE A 58 6.37 -14.36 24.79
C PHE A 58 5.97 -13.52 25.99
N TYR A 59 4.85 -12.78 25.89
CA TYR A 59 4.42 -11.85 26.94
C TYR A 59 3.09 -12.23 27.59
N GLY A 60 2.42 -13.27 27.08
CA GLY A 60 1.10 -13.69 27.58
C GLY A 60 -0.07 -12.85 27.05
N ASP A 61 0.21 -11.70 26.43
CA ASP A 61 -0.79 -10.78 25.90
C ASP A 61 -0.30 -10.10 24.60
N GLU A 62 -1.07 -10.19 23.54
CA GLU A 62 -0.76 -9.57 22.23
C GLU A 62 -0.77 -8.04 22.28
N ARG A 63 -1.41 -7.43 23.29
CA ARG A 63 -1.49 -5.98 23.50
C ARG A 63 -0.16 -5.36 23.92
N ILE A 64 0.74 -6.15 24.49
CA ILE A 64 2.05 -5.69 24.94
C ILE A 64 2.91 -5.33 23.75
N GLN A 65 3.23 -4.04 23.60
CA GLN A 65 4.03 -3.52 22.48
C GLN A 65 5.51 -3.31 22.87
N ASP A 66 5.93 -3.89 24.00
CA ASP A 66 7.29 -3.80 24.48
C ASP A 66 8.25 -4.54 23.53
N ASN A 67 9.46 -4.01 23.46
CA ASN A 67 10.57 -4.59 22.69
C ASN A 67 10.17 -5.12 21.29
N PRO A 68 9.64 -4.28 20.38
CA PRO A 68 9.24 -4.71 19.05
C PRO A 68 10.42 -5.32 18.26
N ALA A 69 11.66 -4.89 18.53
CA ALA A 69 12.84 -5.43 17.87
C ALA A 69 13.02 -6.93 18.16
N PHE A 70 12.78 -7.36 19.40
CA PHE A 70 12.83 -8.77 19.78
C PHE A 70 11.78 -9.60 19.04
N ILE A 71 10.52 -9.12 18.99
CA ILE A 71 9.42 -9.83 18.30
C ILE A 71 9.73 -10.00 16.82
N PHE A 72 10.18 -8.94 16.12
CA PHE A 72 10.52 -9.03 14.70
C PHE A 72 11.76 -9.88 14.44
N GLU A 73 12.71 -9.93 15.37
CA GLU A 73 13.85 -10.86 15.29
C GLU A 73 13.39 -12.32 15.44
N GLN A 74 12.46 -12.62 16.35
CA GLN A 74 11.88 -13.95 16.47
C GLN A 74 11.10 -14.34 15.20
N MET A 75 10.33 -13.41 14.63
CA MET A 75 9.68 -13.64 13.33
C MET A 75 10.70 -13.99 12.25
N ARG A 76 11.81 -13.23 12.18
CA ARG A 76 12.87 -13.46 11.20
C ARG A 76 13.52 -14.84 11.35
N ILE A 77 13.91 -15.21 12.57
CA ILE A 77 14.54 -16.51 12.87
C ILE A 77 13.61 -17.66 12.43
N ARG A 78 12.34 -17.61 12.84
CA ARG A 78 11.34 -18.64 12.48
C ARG A 78 11.04 -18.66 10.99
N THR A 79 11.02 -17.52 10.33
CA THR A 79 10.89 -17.42 8.87
C THR A 79 12.01 -18.17 8.18
N LEU A 80 13.27 -17.88 8.52
CA LEU A 80 14.43 -18.50 7.89
C LEU A 80 14.49 -20.02 8.15
N GLN A 81 14.11 -20.45 9.33
CA GLN A 81 14.03 -21.86 9.67
C GLN A 81 12.98 -22.59 8.83
N ALA A 82 11.75 -22.06 8.78
CA ALA A 82 10.65 -22.68 8.04
C ALA A 82 10.93 -22.75 6.53
N LEU A 83 11.46 -21.68 5.94
CA LEU A 83 11.84 -21.65 4.53
C LEU A 83 12.93 -22.72 4.23
N LYS A 84 13.91 -22.89 5.10
CA LYS A 84 14.96 -23.93 4.97
C LYS A 84 14.38 -25.35 5.09
N GLU A 85 13.30 -25.53 5.83
CA GLU A 85 12.55 -26.78 5.94
C GLU A 85 11.62 -27.03 4.74
N GLY A 86 11.63 -26.16 3.73
CA GLY A 86 10.78 -26.26 2.55
C GLY A 86 9.31 -25.83 2.79
N LYS A 87 9.03 -25.17 3.92
CA LYS A 87 7.68 -24.67 4.24
C LYS A 87 7.49 -23.26 3.69
N ASN A 88 6.31 -22.98 3.16
CA ASN A 88 5.89 -21.61 2.87
C ASN A 88 5.64 -20.84 4.17
N VAL A 89 5.89 -19.55 4.14
CA VAL A 89 5.68 -18.66 5.29
C VAL A 89 4.72 -17.54 4.93
N ALA A 90 3.58 -17.47 5.62
CA ALA A 90 2.69 -16.32 5.63
C ALA A 90 3.09 -15.37 6.77
N TYR A 91 3.74 -14.25 6.42
CA TYR A 91 4.28 -13.27 7.36
C TYR A 91 3.25 -12.16 7.60
N ASP A 92 2.53 -12.24 8.74
CA ASP A 92 1.40 -11.37 9.08
C ASP A 92 1.80 -10.24 10.03
N ALA A 93 1.80 -9.03 9.50
CA ALA A 93 1.86 -7.77 10.25
C ALA A 93 1.24 -6.65 9.39
N THR A 94 1.17 -5.41 9.88
CA THR A 94 0.67 -4.30 9.06
C THR A 94 1.54 -4.02 7.83
N ASN A 95 2.87 -4.13 7.95
CA ASN A 95 3.87 -4.09 6.86
C ASN A 95 3.76 -2.88 5.92
N LEU A 96 3.29 -1.72 6.39
CA LEU A 96 2.88 -0.57 5.58
C LEU A 96 4.06 0.21 4.98
N SER A 97 5.25 0.16 5.62
CA SER A 97 6.41 0.94 5.18
C SER A 97 7.30 0.19 4.22
N SER A 98 7.54 0.75 3.04
CA SER A 98 8.47 0.27 2.01
C SER A 98 9.89 0.06 2.56
N LYS A 99 10.37 0.99 3.39
CA LYS A 99 11.67 0.87 4.04
C LYS A 99 11.79 -0.40 4.90
N ARG A 100 10.73 -0.73 5.65
CA ARG A 100 10.70 -1.93 6.51
C ARG A 100 10.61 -3.20 5.66
N ARG A 101 9.75 -3.20 4.62
CA ARG A 101 9.64 -4.32 3.68
C ARG A 101 10.96 -4.60 2.97
N LYS A 102 11.62 -3.58 2.42
CA LYS A 102 12.96 -3.71 1.81
C LYS A 102 14.01 -4.26 2.78
N ALA A 103 13.99 -3.82 4.04
CA ALA A 103 14.92 -4.31 5.06
C ALA A 103 14.67 -5.79 5.39
N LEU A 104 13.42 -6.23 5.42
CA LEU A 104 13.04 -7.63 5.63
C LEU A 104 13.46 -8.51 4.45
N LEU A 105 13.12 -8.11 3.22
CA LEU A 105 13.42 -8.87 2.01
C LEU A 105 14.91 -9.11 1.80
N ARG A 106 15.76 -8.12 2.15
CA ARG A 106 17.24 -8.27 2.08
C ARG A 106 17.81 -9.33 3.01
N GLN A 107 17.04 -9.76 4.01
CA GLN A 107 17.48 -10.78 4.98
C GLN A 107 17.05 -12.19 4.58
N LEU A 108 16.22 -12.32 3.55
CA LEU A 108 15.78 -13.61 3.01
C LEU A 108 16.85 -14.20 2.06
N PRO A 109 16.95 -15.52 1.96
CA PRO A 109 17.77 -16.17 0.94
C PRO A 109 17.41 -15.68 -0.47
N LYS A 110 18.40 -15.65 -1.38
CA LYS A 110 18.22 -15.13 -2.74
C LYS A 110 17.21 -15.97 -3.54
N ASP A 111 17.21 -17.28 -3.33
CA ASP A 111 16.43 -18.24 -4.10
C ASP A 111 14.99 -18.39 -3.59
N VAL A 112 14.59 -17.67 -2.53
CA VAL A 112 13.23 -17.65 -2.02
C VAL A 112 12.35 -16.83 -2.95
N TYR A 113 11.23 -17.42 -3.41
CA TYR A 113 10.21 -16.69 -4.15
C TYR A 113 9.39 -15.81 -3.18
N LYS A 114 9.33 -14.50 -3.46
CA LYS A 114 8.82 -13.46 -2.57
C LYS A 114 7.53 -12.87 -3.12
N VAL A 115 6.45 -13.08 -2.41
CA VAL A 115 5.12 -12.62 -2.79
C VAL A 115 4.60 -11.60 -1.78
N CYS A 116 4.01 -10.51 -2.27
CA CYS A 116 3.32 -9.54 -1.45
C CYS A 116 1.81 -9.66 -1.68
N HIS A 117 1.05 -9.97 -0.64
CA HIS A 117 -0.41 -9.88 -0.63
C HIS A 117 -0.82 -8.57 0.06
N CYS A 118 -1.19 -7.58 -0.74
CA CYS A 118 -1.67 -6.29 -0.27
C CYS A 118 -3.18 -6.34 -0.08
N ILE A 119 -3.61 -6.46 1.17
CA ILE A 119 -5.04 -6.52 1.53
C ILE A 119 -5.58 -5.10 1.61
N VAL A 120 -6.53 -4.78 0.74
CA VAL A 120 -7.23 -3.50 0.71
C VAL A 120 -8.70 -3.67 1.09
N THR A 121 -9.20 -2.77 1.93
CA THR A 121 -10.57 -2.81 2.48
C THR A 121 -10.99 -1.37 2.73
N PRO A 122 -12.24 -0.97 2.40
CA PRO A 122 -12.73 0.36 2.71
C PRO A 122 -12.48 0.76 4.16
N LEU A 123 -12.11 2.03 4.41
CA LEU A 123 -11.69 2.50 5.74
C LEU A 123 -12.79 2.30 6.80
N ASP A 124 -14.03 2.66 6.46
CA ASP A 124 -15.20 2.46 7.31
C ASP A 124 -15.38 1.00 7.71
N LYS A 125 -15.11 0.09 6.77
CA LYS A 125 -15.16 -1.35 7.02
C LYS A 125 -14.01 -1.83 7.90
N CYS A 126 -12.82 -1.26 7.74
CA CYS A 126 -11.70 -1.53 8.64
C CYS A 126 -12.05 -1.13 10.09
N VAL A 127 -12.66 0.06 10.26
CA VAL A 127 -13.11 0.56 11.56
C VAL A 127 -14.22 -0.34 12.13
N GLU A 128 -15.25 -0.68 11.34
CA GLU A 128 -16.32 -1.60 11.75
C GLU A 128 -15.76 -2.96 12.20
N ASN A 129 -14.82 -3.52 11.43
CA ASN A 129 -14.21 -4.81 11.78
C ASN A 129 -13.37 -4.72 13.06
N ASP A 130 -12.67 -3.60 13.28
CA ASP A 130 -11.88 -3.39 14.49
C ASP A 130 -12.77 -3.34 15.75
N THR A 131 -13.96 -2.72 15.66
CA THR A 131 -14.91 -2.66 16.79
C THR A 131 -15.46 -4.03 17.21
N LYS A 132 -15.41 -5.03 16.31
CA LYS A 132 -15.87 -6.41 16.58
C LYS A 132 -14.79 -7.30 17.20
N ARG A 133 -13.54 -6.81 17.29
CA ARG A 133 -12.40 -7.57 17.84
C ARG A 133 -12.32 -7.40 19.36
N GLU A 134 -11.84 -8.43 20.04
CA GLU A 134 -11.50 -8.31 21.47
C GLU A 134 -10.44 -7.24 21.71
N ARG A 135 -9.44 -7.17 20.83
CA ARG A 135 -8.44 -6.12 20.81
C ARG A 135 -8.75 -5.10 19.71
N GLN A 136 -9.15 -3.93 20.13
CA GLN A 136 -9.38 -2.78 19.26
C GLN A 136 -8.15 -1.85 19.27
N VAL A 137 -7.82 -1.30 18.09
CA VAL A 137 -6.72 -0.34 17.98
C VAL A 137 -7.21 1.12 17.91
N SER A 138 -8.49 1.35 17.75
CA SER A 138 -9.19 2.62 17.51
C SER A 138 -9.06 3.18 16.09
N GLU A 139 -10.05 3.95 15.69
CA GLU A 139 -10.11 4.63 14.39
C GLU A 139 -8.89 5.54 14.16
N SER A 140 -8.48 6.30 15.16
CA SER A 140 -7.32 7.20 15.05
C SER A 140 -5.99 6.46 14.75
N VAL A 141 -5.87 5.21 15.23
CA VAL A 141 -4.72 4.36 14.88
C VAL A 141 -4.83 3.85 13.45
N ILE A 142 -6.02 3.47 13.00
CA ILE A 142 -6.26 3.00 11.63
C ILE A 142 -6.00 4.15 10.63
N ILE A 143 -6.45 5.38 10.92
CA ILE A 143 -6.16 6.56 10.10
C ILE A 143 -4.64 6.81 10.04
N ARG A 144 -3.95 6.73 11.16
CA ARG A 144 -2.49 6.88 11.19
C ARG A 144 -1.76 5.78 10.41
N GLN A 145 -2.29 4.56 10.40
CA GLN A 145 -1.79 3.48 9.56
C GLN A 145 -2.03 3.79 8.07
N LEU A 146 -3.20 4.33 7.73
CA LEU A 146 -3.52 4.76 6.37
C LEU A 146 -2.56 5.84 5.87
N GLU A 147 -2.22 6.85 6.69
CA GLU A 147 -1.22 7.86 6.40
C GLU A 147 0.21 7.29 6.21
N GLN A 148 0.48 6.12 6.75
CA GLN A 148 1.77 5.42 6.64
C GLN A 148 1.80 4.38 5.51
N PHE A 149 0.71 4.22 4.78
CA PHE A 149 0.61 3.23 3.73
C PHE A 149 1.47 3.63 2.53
N GLU A 150 2.51 2.86 2.25
CA GLU A 150 3.31 2.99 1.04
C GLU A 150 3.00 1.80 0.11
N VAL A 151 2.63 2.09 -1.13
CA VAL A 151 2.31 1.08 -2.15
C VAL A 151 3.50 0.13 -2.32
N PRO A 152 3.30 -1.19 -2.26
CA PRO A 152 4.38 -2.13 -2.55
C PRO A 152 4.76 -2.05 -4.03
N TRP A 153 6.05 -2.09 -4.34
CA TRP A 153 6.54 -2.01 -5.71
C TRP A 153 7.67 -2.99 -5.97
N TYR A 154 7.83 -3.41 -7.21
CA TYR A 154 8.80 -4.44 -7.62
C TYR A 154 10.26 -4.06 -7.31
N ASP A 155 10.59 -2.76 -7.21
CA ASP A 155 11.93 -2.29 -6.80
C ASP A 155 12.28 -2.65 -5.34
N GLU A 156 11.30 -3.10 -4.56
CA GLU A 156 11.52 -3.61 -3.21
C GLU A 156 12.17 -5.00 -3.21
N GLY A 157 12.05 -5.75 -4.33
CA GLY A 157 12.56 -7.10 -4.50
C GLY A 157 11.50 -8.19 -4.46
N TRP A 158 10.24 -7.86 -4.78
CA TRP A 158 9.13 -8.80 -4.94
C TRP A 158 9.22 -9.51 -6.29
N ASP A 159 8.93 -10.82 -6.29
CA ASP A 159 8.71 -11.60 -7.51
C ASP A 159 7.26 -11.47 -7.99
N MET A 160 6.30 -11.28 -7.04
CA MET A 160 4.90 -11.05 -7.35
C MET A 160 4.24 -10.15 -6.30
N ILE A 161 3.29 -9.32 -6.76
CA ILE A 161 2.45 -8.48 -5.90
C ILE A 161 0.99 -8.71 -6.30
N PHE A 162 0.15 -8.98 -5.32
CA PHE A 162 -1.31 -9.09 -5.48
C PHE A 162 -2.01 -8.01 -4.67
N ILE A 163 -3.01 -7.39 -5.28
CA ILE A 163 -3.97 -6.52 -4.59
C ILE A 163 -5.19 -7.38 -4.31
N ILE A 164 -5.54 -7.51 -3.03
CA ILE A 164 -6.60 -8.41 -2.57
C ILE A 164 -7.64 -7.59 -1.84
N LYS A 165 -8.86 -7.54 -2.38
CA LYS A 165 -9.99 -6.92 -1.70
C LYS A 165 -10.59 -7.92 -0.70
N GLN A 166 -10.70 -7.45 0.54
CA GLN A 166 -11.46 -8.13 1.58
C GLN A 166 -12.58 -7.19 2.04
N PHE A 167 -13.80 -7.67 2.07
CA PHE A 167 -14.99 -6.97 2.56
C PHE A 167 -15.42 -5.68 1.78
N GLY A 168 -16.72 -5.55 1.62
CA GLY A 168 -17.42 -4.36 1.21
C GLY A 168 -17.58 -4.18 -0.30
N ASP A 169 -18.84 -4.08 -0.75
CA ASP A 169 -19.23 -3.76 -2.13
C ASP A 169 -19.65 -2.29 -2.28
N ALA A 170 -19.63 -1.52 -1.18
CA ALA A 170 -20.03 -0.12 -1.22
C ALA A 170 -18.90 0.73 -1.81
N PRO A 171 -19.17 1.52 -2.87
CA PRO A 171 -18.20 2.48 -3.38
C PRO A 171 -17.85 3.48 -2.28
N MET A 172 -16.55 3.70 -2.11
CA MET A 172 -16.04 4.63 -1.12
C MET A 172 -16.48 6.06 -1.44
N LYS A 173 -17.20 6.69 -0.52
CA LYS A 173 -17.65 8.07 -0.66
C LYS A 173 -16.62 9.02 -0.04
N VAL A 174 -15.84 9.68 -0.87
CA VAL A 174 -14.96 10.76 -0.42
C VAL A 174 -15.66 12.10 -0.65
N ASN A 175 -15.74 12.91 0.38
CA ASN A 175 -16.24 14.29 0.22
C ASN A 175 -15.12 15.17 -0.38
N LEU A 176 -15.21 15.45 -1.67
CA LEU A 176 -14.27 16.32 -2.39
C LEU A 176 -14.67 17.81 -2.39
N ASP A 177 -15.85 18.15 -1.84
CA ASP A 177 -16.30 19.54 -1.73
C ASP A 177 -15.70 20.27 -0.51
N VAL A 178 -14.62 19.70 0.03
CA VAL A 178 -13.80 20.32 1.07
C VAL A 178 -12.89 21.38 0.46
N MET A 179 -12.86 22.58 1.08
CA MET A 179 -12.02 23.70 0.63
C MET A 179 -10.53 23.42 0.85
N HIS A 180 -9.71 23.85 -0.11
CA HIS A 180 -8.27 23.98 0.06
C HIS A 180 -7.95 25.21 0.91
N ASP A 181 -7.89 25.08 2.22
CA ASP A 181 -7.55 26.21 3.10
C ASP A 181 -6.03 26.44 3.16
N CYS A 182 -5.40 26.51 1.98
CA CYS A 182 -3.99 26.79 1.82
C CYS A 182 -3.74 27.78 0.66
N PRO A 183 -4.11 29.07 0.79
CA PRO A 183 -4.11 30.05 -0.29
C PRO A 183 -2.71 30.35 -0.86
N LYS A 184 -1.66 29.92 -0.18
CA LYS A 184 -0.28 30.03 -0.68
C LYS A 184 -0.02 29.13 -1.89
N TYR A 185 -0.70 28.00 -1.99
CA TYR A 185 -0.42 26.95 -2.99
C TYR A 185 -1.63 26.65 -3.87
N HIS A 186 -2.84 26.98 -3.43
CA HIS A 186 -4.08 26.67 -4.13
C HIS A 186 -4.99 27.91 -4.17
N LYS A 187 -5.78 28.02 -5.22
CA LYS A 187 -6.90 28.98 -5.27
C LYS A 187 -7.90 28.66 -4.16
N PRO A 188 -8.71 29.64 -3.74
CA PRO A 188 -9.77 29.40 -2.76
C PRO A 188 -10.93 28.61 -3.38
N ASP A 189 -10.75 27.33 -3.55
CA ASP A 189 -11.68 26.40 -4.21
C ASP A 189 -11.69 25.03 -3.51
N THR A 190 -12.53 24.12 -4.03
CA THR A 190 -12.63 22.76 -3.50
C THR A 190 -11.54 21.84 -4.07
N ILE A 191 -11.29 20.72 -3.37
CA ILE A 191 -10.41 19.66 -3.87
C ILE A 191 -10.95 19.13 -5.22
N ARG A 192 -12.27 19.07 -5.39
CA ARG A 192 -12.92 18.70 -6.66
C ARG A 192 -12.53 19.64 -7.82
N ASP A 193 -12.60 20.93 -7.59
CA ASP A 193 -12.28 21.93 -8.60
C ASP A 193 -10.82 21.86 -9.01
N HIS A 194 -9.92 21.66 -8.05
CA HIS A 194 -8.50 21.46 -8.31
C HIS A 194 -8.28 20.21 -9.17
N ILE A 195 -8.80 19.05 -8.76
CA ILE A 195 -8.70 17.78 -9.52
C ILE A 195 -9.17 17.99 -10.97
N ALA A 196 -10.33 18.62 -11.19
CA ALA A 196 -10.87 18.85 -12.53
C ALA A 196 -9.92 19.71 -13.40
N ARG A 197 -9.26 20.72 -12.82
CA ARG A 197 -8.27 21.52 -13.56
C ARG A 197 -7.00 20.72 -13.86
N VAL A 198 -6.52 19.90 -12.95
CA VAL A 198 -5.36 19.02 -13.19
C VAL A 198 -5.67 18.01 -14.31
N GLU A 199 -6.85 17.39 -14.30
CA GLU A 199 -7.31 16.53 -15.40
C GLU A 199 -7.30 17.29 -16.74
N GLN A 200 -7.85 18.51 -16.77
CA GLN A 200 -7.85 19.35 -17.97
C GLN A 200 -6.42 19.71 -18.42
N ALA A 201 -5.52 20.02 -17.50
CA ALA A 201 -4.11 20.29 -17.82
C ALA A 201 -3.43 19.06 -18.45
N VAL A 202 -3.70 17.86 -17.95
CA VAL A 202 -3.20 16.60 -18.54
C VAL A 202 -3.78 16.38 -19.95
N VAL A 203 -5.09 16.64 -20.17
CA VAL A 203 -5.72 16.51 -21.50
C VAL A 203 -5.06 17.44 -22.51
N LEU A 204 -4.78 18.68 -22.12
CA LEU A 204 -4.24 19.74 -22.99
C LEU A 204 -2.72 19.69 -23.15
N LYS A 205 -2.00 18.94 -22.33
CA LYS A 205 -0.53 18.87 -22.35
C LYS A 205 -0.07 18.27 -23.69
N PRO A 206 0.74 19.00 -24.49
CA PRO A 206 1.26 18.47 -25.75
C PRO A 206 2.30 17.36 -25.54
N ASP A 207 2.59 16.63 -26.59
CA ASP A 207 3.73 15.71 -26.70
C ASP A 207 3.76 14.57 -25.65
N ILE A 208 2.57 14.14 -25.18
CA ILE A 208 2.41 12.95 -24.32
C ILE A 208 1.87 11.81 -25.18
N GLU A 209 2.52 10.64 -25.12
CA GLU A 209 2.01 9.41 -25.74
C GLU A 209 0.64 9.02 -25.15
N GLN A 210 -0.21 8.39 -25.98
CA GLN A 210 -1.60 8.09 -25.58
C GLN A 210 -1.66 7.23 -24.31
N GLY A 211 -0.84 6.19 -24.20
CA GLY A 211 -0.79 5.33 -23.00
C GLY A 211 -0.38 6.07 -21.74
N ASP A 212 0.63 6.94 -21.84
CA ASP A 212 1.08 7.78 -20.72
C ASP A 212 0.01 8.79 -20.30
N ARG A 213 -0.73 9.34 -21.27
CA ARG A 213 -1.84 10.26 -20.99
C ARG A 213 -2.96 9.56 -20.22
N GLU A 214 -3.33 8.34 -20.59
CA GLU A 214 -4.34 7.56 -19.88
C GLU A 214 -3.92 7.29 -18.43
N VAL A 215 -2.67 6.91 -18.20
CA VAL A 215 -2.10 6.74 -16.86
C VAL A 215 -2.15 8.07 -16.07
N LEU A 216 -1.71 9.17 -16.69
CA LEU A 216 -1.67 10.49 -16.02
C LEU A 216 -3.06 11.05 -15.71
N LEU A 217 -4.08 10.73 -16.52
CA LEU A 217 -5.47 11.08 -16.23
C LEU A 217 -6.00 10.36 -14.99
N GLU A 218 -5.71 9.06 -14.86
CA GLU A 218 -6.07 8.33 -13.64
C GLU A 218 -5.31 8.86 -12.41
N VAL A 219 -4.01 9.19 -12.56
CA VAL A 219 -3.26 9.84 -11.48
C VAL A 219 -3.90 11.18 -11.11
N ALA A 220 -4.27 12.02 -12.09
CA ALA A 220 -4.91 13.33 -11.87
C ALA A 220 -6.23 13.20 -11.11
N LYS A 221 -7.06 12.26 -11.50
CA LYS A 221 -8.35 11.99 -10.85
C LYS A 221 -8.25 11.59 -9.39
N TYR A 222 -7.17 10.90 -9.02
CA TYR A 222 -7.05 10.30 -7.69
C TYR A 222 -5.96 10.89 -6.79
N HIS A 223 -5.02 11.74 -7.29
CA HIS A 223 -3.84 12.16 -6.52
C HIS A 223 -4.16 12.82 -5.18
N ASP A 224 -5.24 13.58 -5.12
CA ASP A 224 -5.62 14.44 -3.99
C ASP A 224 -6.86 13.99 -3.22
N ILE A 225 -7.45 12.84 -3.57
CA ILE A 225 -8.66 12.33 -2.88
C ILE A 225 -8.42 11.99 -1.40
N GLY A 226 -7.15 11.88 -0.98
CA GLY A 226 -6.74 11.66 0.40
C GLY A 226 -6.72 12.93 1.26
N LYS A 227 -6.74 14.12 0.67
CA LYS A 227 -6.67 15.39 1.40
C LYS A 227 -7.76 15.58 2.46
N PRO A 228 -9.04 15.19 2.25
CA PRO A 228 -10.07 15.30 3.29
C PRO A 228 -9.73 14.55 4.57
N TYR A 229 -8.99 13.43 4.49
CA TYR A 229 -8.61 12.62 5.64
C TYR A 229 -7.40 13.15 6.40
N THR A 230 -6.55 13.94 5.74
CA THR A 230 -5.28 14.40 6.29
C THR A 230 -5.24 15.88 6.59
N LYS A 231 -6.36 16.60 6.33
CA LYS A 231 -6.45 18.03 6.58
C LYS A 231 -6.25 18.38 8.05
N THR A 232 -5.29 19.21 8.32
CA THR A 232 -4.98 19.71 9.67
C THR A 232 -4.48 21.15 9.61
N PHE A 233 -4.75 21.93 10.63
CA PHE A 233 -4.19 23.29 10.82
C PHE A 233 -2.96 23.30 11.74
N TYR A 234 -2.49 22.13 12.17
CA TYR A 234 -1.29 22.00 12.97
C TYR A 234 -0.07 21.73 12.09
N ASP A 235 1.03 22.45 12.33
CA ASP A 235 2.32 22.14 11.72
C ASP A 235 2.93 20.85 12.31
N LYS A 236 4.06 20.37 11.73
CA LYS A 236 4.76 19.16 12.23
C LYS A 236 5.32 19.31 13.65
N LYS A 237 5.35 20.51 14.23
CA LYS A 237 5.77 20.78 15.59
C LYS A 237 4.59 20.92 16.56
N GLY A 238 3.36 20.80 16.06
CA GLY A 238 2.13 20.90 16.84
C GLY A 238 1.63 22.35 17.03
N ASN A 239 2.15 23.33 16.31
CA ASN A 239 1.65 24.71 16.38
C ASN A 239 0.43 24.87 15.48
N LEU A 240 -0.63 25.48 15.97
CA LEU A 240 -1.81 25.85 15.20
C LEU A 240 -1.50 27.03 14.29
N GLY A 241 -1.87 26.93 13.01
CA GLY A 241 -1.73 27.97 11.99
C GLY A 241 -3.05 28.29 11.29
N GLU A 242 -3.02 29.28 10.39
CA GLU A 242 -4.19 29.69 9.59
C GLU A 242 -4.31 28.84 8.30
N ASN A 243 -3.22 28.28 7.82
CA ASN A 243 -3.18 27.47 6.61
C ASN A 243 -3.31 25.98 6.92
N ALA A 244 -4.12 25.28 6.13
CA ALA A 244 -4.21 23.84 6.23
C ALA A 244 -2.95 23.14 5.70
N HIS A 245 -2.64 22.01 6.29
CA HIS A 245 -1.64 21.04 5.86
C HIS A 245 -2.32 19.71 5.52
N TYR A 246 -1.71 18.96 4.60
CA TYR A 246 -2.24 17.68 4.09
C TYR A 246 -1.13 16.62 4.10
N TYR A 247 -0.57 16.34 5.27
CA TYR A 247 0.58 15.44 5.40
C TYR A 247 0.21 14.01 4.98
N ASN A 248 1.04 13.43 4.11
CA ASN A 248 0.90 12.06 3.62
C ASN A 248 -0.44 11.79 2.90
N HIS A 249 -1.11 12.82 2.35
CA HIS A 249 -2.32 12.62 1.55
C HIS A 249 -2.08 11.72 0.35
N GLU A 250 -0.86 11.71 -0.20
CA GLU A 250 -0.44 10.84 -1.29
C GLU A 250 -0.56 9.34 -0.94
N ASN A 251 -0.26 8.98 0.32
CA ASN A 251 -0.40 7.63 0.82
C ASN A 251 -1.88 7.23 0.92
N VAL A 252 -2.68 8.13 1.47
CA VAL A 252 -4.13 7.94 1.61
C VAL A 252 -4.77 7.84 0.23
N SER A 253 -4.46 8.76 -0.68
CA SER A 253 -4.96 8.78 -2.06
C SER A 253 -4.67 7.46 -2.79
N ALA A 254 -3.44 6.96 -2.69
CA ALA A 254 -3.05 5.70 -3.31
C ALA A 254 -3.82 4.50 -2.75
N TYR A 255 -4.01 4.44 -1.42
CA TYR A 255 -4.81 3.39 -0.80
C TYR A 255 -6.26 3.42 -1.27
N LEU A 256 -6.87 4.60 -1.31
CA LEU A 256 -8.24 4.81 -1.75
C LEU A 256 -8.43 4.41 -3.23
N TYR A 257 -7.46 4.76 -4.08
CA TYR A 257 -7.41 4.28 -5.46
C TYR A 257 -7.38 2.75 -5.52
N MET A 258 -6.48 2.10 -4.79
CA MET A 258 -6.38 0.65 -4.77
C MET A 258 -7.66 -0.03 -4.29
N VAL A 259 -8.36 0.53 -3.30
CA VAL A 259 -9.66 0.04 -2.85
C VAL A 259 -10.69 0.12 -3.98
N SER A 260 -10.75 1.23 -4.73
CA SER A 260 -11.71 1.40 -5.82
C SER A 260 -11.45 0.43 -6.98
N ARG A 261 -10.17 0.20 -7.34
CA ARG A 261 -9.78 -0.66 -8.46
C ARG A 261 -9.89 -2.15 -8.16
N ALA A 262 -9.65 -2.56 -6.92
CA ALA A 262 -9.79 -3.95 -6.51
C ALA A 262 -11.24 -4.48 -6.64
N GLU A 263 -12.22 -3.59 -6.83
CA GLU A 263 -13.62 -3.96 -7.10
C GLU A 263 -13.85 -4.37 -8.56
N GLU A 264 -13.08 -3.79 -9.48
CA GLU A 264 -13.29 -3.94 -10.92
C GLU A 264 -12.43 -5.06 -11.52
N SER A 265 -11.22 -5.27 -10.98
CA SER A 265 -10.30 -6.29 -11.46
C SER A 265 -10.49 -7.61 -10.70
N GLY A 266 -11.27 -8.52 -11.23
CA GLY A 266 -11.20 -9.92 -10.80
C GLY A 266 -9.76 -10.46 -10.96
N TYR A 267 -9.37 -11.43 -10.13
CA TYR A 267 -8.04 -12.07 -10.08
C TYR A 267 -7.50 -12.61 -11.43
N GLU A 268 -8.30 -12.62 -12.48
CA GLU A 268 -8.01 -13.31 -13.74
C GLU A 268 -7.10 -12.53 -14.69
N ASN A 269 -6.93 -11.20 -14.50
CA ASN A 269 -6.16 -10.39 -15.44
C ASN A 269 -4.93 -9.73 -14.80
N ARG A 270 -3.76 -10.38 -14.94
CA ARG A 270 -2.47 -9.91 -14.41
C ARG A 270 -2.02 -8.55 -14.98
N GLU A 271 -2.41 -8.25 -16.21
CA GLU A 271 -2.04 -6.99 -16.87
C GLU A 271 -2.75 -5.80 -16.21
N ASN A 272 -4.03 -5.95 -15.90
CA ASN A 272 -4.79 -4.92 -15.18
C ASN A 272 -4.21 -4.67 -13.78
N ILE A 273 -3.83 -5.74 -13.06
CA ILE A 273 -3.21 -5.60 -11.73
C ILE A 273 -1.91 -4.78 -11.79
N TYR A 274 -1.07 -5.03 -12.80
CA TYR A 274 0.18 -4.28 -12.96
C TYR A 274 -0.09 -2.79 -13.22
N ASN A 275 -1.03 -2.47 -14.12
CA ASN A 275 -1.39 -1.09 -14.45
C ASN A 275 -1.99 -0.36 -13.25
N ASP A 276 -2.93 -0.99 -12.53
CA ASP A 276 -3.52 -0.41 -11.32
C ASP A 276 -2.47 -0.19 -10.22
N LEU A 277 -1.56 -1.15 -10.05
CA LEU A 277 -0.45 -1.01 -9.10
C LEU A 277 0.50 0.13 -9.50
N PHE A 278 0.78 0.28 -10.80
CA PHE A 278 1.64 1.35 -11.32
C PHE A 278 1.02 2.74 -11.09
N ILE A 279 -0.28 2.89 -11.38
CA ILE A 279 -1.02 4.13 -11.14
C ILE A 279 -1.06 4.44 -9.64
N ALA A 280 -1.38 3.45 -8.79
CA ALA A 280 -1.34 3.61 -7.33
C ALA A 280 0.05 4.06 -6.85
N TRP A 281 1.10 3.48 -7.41
CA TRP A 281 2.47 3.83 -7.06
C TRP A 281 2.84 5.26 -7.52
N LEU A 282 2.39 5.71 -8.70
CA LEU A 282 2.56 7.10 -9.15
C LEU A 282 1.80 8.07 -8.23
N ILE A 283 0.56 7.76 -7.86
CA ILE A 283 -0.22 8.54 -6.88
C ILE A 283 0.55 8.63 -5.56
N ASN A 284 1.07 7.51 -5.05
CA ASN A 284 1.85 7.46 -3.81
C ASN A 284 3.16 8.28 -3.87
N ASN A 285 3.68 8.55 -5.06
CA ASN A 285 4.94 9.26 -5.27
C ASN A 285 4.77 10.63 -5.97
N HIS A 286 3.56 11.14 -6.21
CA HIS A 286 3.38 12.38 -6.96
C HIS A 286 4.06 13.59 -6.30
N MET A 287 4.17 13.61 -4.98
CA MET A 287 4.86 14.65 -4.21
C MET A 287 6.39 14.46 -4.12
N ILE A 288 6.95 13.38 -4.71
CA ILE A 288 8.36 13.00 -4.50
C ILE A 288 9.35 14.04 -5.03
N ILE A 289 9.00 14.72 -6.12
CA ILE A 289 9.83 15.78 -6.71
C ILE A 289 10.10 16.90 -5.69
N TRP A 290 9.14 17.18 -4.82
CA TRP A 290 9.22 18.22 -3.80
C TRP A 290 9.81 17.72 -2.49
N ASN A 291 9.47 16.49 -2.13
CA ASN A 291 9.74 15.95 -0.80
C ASN A 291 11.06 15.17 -0.71
N ASN A 292 11.53 14.55 -1.82
CA ASN A 292 12.71 13.68 -1.78
C ASN A 292 13.42 13.59 -3.15
N GLN A 293 14.17 14.63 -3.51
CA GLN A 293 14.92 14.69 -4.76
C GLN A 293 15.90 13.51 -4.95
N LYS A 294 16.48 12.99 -3.86
CA LYS A 294 17.39 11.83 -3.95
C LYS A 294 16.65 10.57 -4.41
N LYS A 295 15.45 10.31 -3.88
CA LYS A 295 14.62 9.18 -4.30
C LYS A 295 14.13 9.39 -5.74
N TYR A 296 13.66 10.58 -6.09
CA TYR A 296 13.24 10.92 -7.46
C TYR A 296 14.35 10.62 -8.48
N ASN A 297 15.58 11.04 -8.20
CA ASN A 297 16.72 10.83 -9.09
C ASN A 297 17.12 9.35 -9.24
N SER A 298 16.66 8.48 -8.35
CA SER A 298 16.94 7.02 -8.45
C SER A 298 15.96 6.28 -9.35
N PHE A 299 14.89 6.89 -9.80
CA PHE A 299 13.93 6.28 -10.71
C PHE A 299 14.48 6.22 -12.14
N ASN A 300 13.92 5.32 -12.96
CA ASN A 300 14.21 5.28 -14.38
C ASN A 300 13.68 6.53 -15.10
N GLU A 301 14.15 6.77 -16.32
CA GLU A 301 13.82 8.00 -17.07
C GLU A 301 12.32 8.12 -17.38
N HIS A 302 11.63 7.02 -17.70
CA HIS A 302 10.20 7.04 -17.98
C HIS A 302 9.37 7.47 -16.74
N ILE A 303 9.64 6.87 -15.59
CA ILE A 303 9.00 7.27 -14.32
C ILE A 303 9.28 8.74 -13.98
N LYS A 304 10.53 9.18 -14.13
CA LYS A 304 10.88 10.58 -13.90
C LYS A 304 10.14 11.53 -14.84
N HIS A 305 10.01 11.12 -16.11
CA HIS A 305 9.26 11.87 -17.12
C HIS A 305 7.78 12.01 -16.73
N LEU A 306 7.10 10.91 -16.40
CA LEU A 306 5.70 10.94 -15.97
C LEU A 306 5.48 11.81 -14.73
N LEU A 307 6.30 11.63 -13.69
CA LEU A 307 6.18 12.43 -12.45
C LEU A 307 6.47 13.92 -12.69
N LYS A 308 7.37 14.25 -13.61
CA LYS A 308 7.66 15.65 -14.00
C LYS A 308 6.47 16.27 -14.72
N ILE A 309 5.93 15.60 -15.74
CA ILE A 309 4.74 16.07 -16.47
C ILE A 309 3.58 16.27 -15.49
N PHE A 310 3.32 15.26 -14.65
CA PHE A 310 2.27 15.34 -13.66
C PHE A 310 2.44 16.56 -12.73
N SER A 311 3.65 16.75 -12.20
CA SER A 311 3.97 17.90 -11.33
C SER A 311 3.77 19.28 -12.01
N GLU A 312 3.97 19.34 -13.34
CA GLU A 312 3.68 20.56 -14.11
C GLU A 312 2.17 20.78 -14.23
N CYS A 313 1.40 19.73 -14.56
CA CYS A 313 -0.06 19.81 -14.66
C CYS A 313 -0.73 20.12 -13.31
N ASP A 314 -0.22 19.55 -12.22
CA ASP A 314 -0.69 19.81 -10.86
C ASP A 314 -0.51 21.28 -10.47
N LYS A 315 0.64 21.89 -10.81
CA LYS A 315 0.89 23.31 -10.63
C LYS A 315 -0.03 24.21 -11.48
N GLU A 316 -0.31 23.80 -12.73
CA GLU A 316 -1.19 24.56 -13.62
C GLU A 316 -2.64 24.51 -13.09
N GLY A 317 -3.04 23.45 -12.40
CA GLY A 317 -4.34 23.29 -11.73
C GLY A 317 -4.45 24.00 -10.38
N ALA A 318 -3.35 24.44 -9.77
CA ALA A 318 -3.32 25.02 -8.43
C ALA A 318 -3.82 26.48 -8.35
#